data_283108329dd53b34633a52a4fbf9e329
#
_entry.id   283108329dd53b34633a52a4fbf9e329
#
_cell.length_a   1.000
_cell.length_b   1.000
_cell.length_c   1.000
_cell.angle_alpha   90.00
_cell.angle_beta   90.00
_cell.angle_gamma   90.00
#
_symmetry.space_group_name_H-M   'P 1'
#
loop_
_entity.id
_entity.type
_entity.pdbx_description
1 polymer ?
#
loop_
_entity_poly.entity_id
_entity_poly.type
_entity_poly.pdbx_seq_one_letter_code
_entity_poly.pdbx_strand_id
1 'polypeptide(L)'
;LMNETKFTGRGSVYASSRPTYPPALFDALSGRGVFRPYFNAADIGAGTGIFTNALSGYVEKVYAVEPNADMLNAAQNDSKKGNIVFLSGNAEHTGLPDGSVDVITAAQAFHWFDAEAFAEECKRIFRPDADRFVVLAWNDRDPNSEVIKANFEVNRRFCPSFNGSSDGADLDGIVSRFFDGKFDLLTFDNGFLYDENIFLSRSLSSSYAPR
;
A
#
# COMPACT_ATOMS: atom_id res chain seq x y z
N LEU A 1 -9.16 11.68 10.18
CA LEU A 1 -9.46 11.26 11.58
C LEU A 1 -10.38 10.04 11.69
N MET A 2 -11.28 9.74 10.73
CA MET A 2 -12.16 8.55 10.83
C MET A 2 -11.53 7.23 10.36
N ASN A 3 -10.44 7.26 9.62
CA ASN A 3 -9.81 6.04 9.06
C ASN A 3 -8.69 5.46 9.93
N GLU A 4 -8.03 6.28 10.74
CA GLU A 4 -6.90 5.89 11.60
C GLU A 4 -7.26 4.82 12.65
N THR A 5 -8.52 4.77 13.09
CA THR A 5 -8.99 3.84 14.14
C THR A 5 -9.52 2.50 13.61
N LYS A 6 -9.77 2.36 12.29
CA LYS A 6 -10.36 1.14 11.70
C LYS A 6 -9.48 -0.12 11.89
N PHE A 7 -8.20 0.05 12.07
CA PHE A 7 -7.21 -1.05 12.13
C PHE A 7 -6.63 -1.29 13.52
N THR A 8 -7.07 -0.54 14.54
CA THR A 8 -6.61 -0.68 15.92
C THR A 8 -6.90 -2.09 16.47
N GLY A 9 -5.88 -2.74 17.05
CA GLY A 9 -5.97 -4.09 17.61
C GLY A 9 -5.89 -5.25 16.58
N ARG A 10 -5.61 -4.96 15.29
CA ARG A 10 -5.58 -5.97 14.21
C ARG A 10 -4.22 -6.17 13.56
N GLY A 11 -3.16 -5.48 14.01
CA GLY A 11 -1.85 -5.46 13.33
C GLY A 11 -1.25 -6.84 13.06
N SER A 12 -1.23 -7.74 14.05
CA SER A 12 -0.62 -9.08 13.89
C SER A 12 -1.43 -10.02 12.98
N VAL A 13 -2.76 -10.00 13.08
CA VAL A 13 -3.65 -10.80 12.20
C VAL A 13 -3.61 -10.26 10.77
N TYR A 14 -3.51 -8.94 10.62
CA TYR A 14 -3.42 -8.28 9.33
C TYR A 14 -2.13 -8.66 8.59
N ALA A 15 -0.98 -8.64 9.28
CA ALA A 15 0.31 -8.99 8.70
C ALA A 15 0.36 -10.43 8.17
N SER A 16 -0.21 -11.41 8.90
CA SER A 16 -0.15 -12.83 8.53
C SER A 16 -1.14 -13.25 7.45
N SER A 17 -2.20 -12.46 7.21
CA SER A 17 -3.28 -12.82 6.27
C SER A 17 -3.24 -12.07 4.93
N ARG A 18 -2.34 -11.11 4.76
CA ARG A 18 -2.27 -10.30 3.54
C ARG A 18 -1.19 -10.83 2.59
N PRO A 19 -1.45 -10.82 1.26
CA PRO A 19 -0.46 -11.22 0.28
C PRO A 19 0.72 -10.25 0.28
N THR A 20 1.90 -10.78 0.07
CA THR A 20 3.10 -10.01 -0.26
C THR A 20 3.00 -9.48 -1.70
N TYR A 21 4.03 -8.78 -2.15
CA TYR A 21 4.14 -8.33 -3.54
C TYR A 21 5.17 -9.20 -4.28
N PRO A 22 4.95 -9.54 -5.55
CA PRO A 22 5.85 -10.41 -6.28
C PRO A 22 7.20 -9.72 -6.54
N PRO A 23 8.33 -10.44 -6.45
CA PRO A 23 9.65 -9.87 -6.77
C PRO A 23 9.71 -9.23 -8.16
N ALA A 24 9.00 -9.78 -9.13
CA ALA A 24 8.92 -9.27 -10.50
C ALA A 24 8.47 -7.80 -10.57
N LEU A 25 7.64 -7.33 -9.63
CA LEU A 25 7.24 -5.93 -9.52
C LEU A 25 8.47 -5.05 -9.22
N PHE A 26 9.25 -5.41 -8.20
CA PHE A 26 10.42 -4.63 -7.78
C PHE A 26 11.53 -4.68 -8.82
N ASP A 27 11.76 -5.85 -9.42
CA ASP A 27 12.75 -6.03 -10.49
C ASP A 27 12.40 -5.20 -11.73
N ALA A 28 11.13 -5.16 -12.12
CA ALA A 28 10.66 -4.35 -13.25
C ALA A 28 10.81 -2.85 -12.99
N LEU A 29 10.49 -2.38 -11.77
CA LEU A 29 10.65 -0.98 -11.39
C LEU A 29 12.13 -0.59 -11.28
N SER A 30 12.99 -1.48 -10.78
CA SER A 30 14.43 -1.28 -10.78
C SER A 30 15.02 -1.24 -12.18
N GLY A 31 14.61 -2.15 -13.06
CA GLY A 31 15.02 -2.17 -14.47
C GLY A 31 14.61 -0.92 -15.24
N ARG A 32 13.56 -0.22 -14.81
CA ARG A 32 13.12 1.08 -15.33
C ARG A 32 13.78 2.28 -14.64
N GLY A 33 14.65 2.04 -13.66
CA GLY A 33 15.34 3.08 -12.89
C GLY A 33 14.46 3.81 -11.87
N VAL A 34 13.26 3.27 -11.55
CA VAL A 34 12.36 3.81 -10.53
C VAL A 34 12.90 3.53 -9.12
N PHE A 35 13.44 2.33 -8.90
CA PHE A 35 14.16 1.97 -7.68
C PHE A 35 15.65 1.88 -8.00
N ARG A 36 16.48 2.58 -7.22
CA ARG A 36 17.94 2.58 -7.39
C ARG A 36 18.61 2.41 -6.03
N PRO A 37 19.75 1.66 -5.94
CA PRO A 37 20.41 1.36 -4.67
C PRO A 37 20.87 2.58 -3.86
N TYR A 38 20.92 3.75 -4.46
CA TYR A 38 21.31 5.01 -3.83
C TYR A 38 20.14 5.98 -3.62
N PHE A 39 18.91 5.56 -3.88
CA PHE A 39 17.70 6.35 -3.66
C PHE A 39 17.21 6.22 -2.23
N ASN A 40 16.70 7.32 -1.68
CA ASN A 40 15.84 7.29 -0.51
C ASN A 40 14.40 7.19 -0.95
N ALA A 41 13.67 6.25 -0.39
CA ALA A 41 12.25 6.04 -0.63
C ALA A 41 11.40 6.50 0.57
N ALA A 42 10.18 6.97 0.32
CA ALA A 42 9.14 7.09 1.32
C ALA A 42 8.00 6.13 0.97
N ASP A 43 7.64 5.23 1.89
CA ASP A 43 6.49 4.34 1.78
C ASP A 43 5.36 4.91 2.67
N ILE A 44 4.33 5.46 2.03
CA ILE A 44 3.26 6.23 2.69
C ILE A 44 2.03 5.36 2.91
N GLY A 45 1.55 5.31 4.16
CA GLY A 45 0.57 4.33 4.59
C GLY A 45 1.19 2.94 4.66
N ALA A 46 2.38 2.83 5.25
CA ALA A 46 3.21 1.63 5.27
C ALA A 46 2.54 0.42 5.96
N GLY A 47 1.54 0.67 6.79
CA GLY A 47 0.80 -0.36 7.50
C GLY A 47 1.73 -1.22 8.36
N THR A 48 1.65 -2.54 8.20
CA THR A 48 2.52 -3.50 8.89
C THR A 48 3.87 -3.72 8.19
N GLY A 49 4.23 -2.89 7.20
CA GLY A 49 5.54 -2.89 6.57
C GLY A 49 5.76 -3.96 5.50
N ILE A 50 4.71 -4.59 4.97
CA ILE A 50 4.85 -5.66 3.96
C ILE A 50 5.57 -5.14 2.71
N PHE A 51 5.11 -4.01 2.13
CA PHE A 51 5.75 -3.40 0.97
C PHE A 51 7.10 -2.79 1.32
N THR A 52 7.17 -2.07 2.45
CA THR A 52 8.37 -1.45 3.01
C THR A 52 9.55 -2.42 3.09
N ASN A 53 9.31 -3.62 3.68
CA ASN A 53 10.34 -4.64 3.85
C ASN A 53 10.87 -5.17 2.50
N ALA A 54 10.00 -5.33 1.51
CA ALA A 54 10.41 -5.73 0.16
C ALA A 54 11.19 -4.61 -0.54
N LEU A 55 10.67 -3.38 -0.52
CA LEU A 55 11.29 -2.18 -1.11
C LEU A 55 12.70 -1.92 -0.57
N SER A 56 12.92 -2.20 0.73
CA SER A 56 14.22 -1.95 1.39
C SER A 56 15.41 -2.70 0.78
N GLY A 57 15.15 -3.75 0.00
CA GLY A 57 16.19 -4.47 -0.75
C GLY A 57 16.63 -3.79 -2.05
N TYR A 58 15.94 -2.75 -2.49
CA TYR A 58 16.14 -2.11 -3.79
C TYR A 58 16.57 -0.64 -3.71
N VAL A 59 16.60 -0.07 -2.51
CA VAL A 59 16.94 1.34 -2.27
C VAL A 59 17.90 1.48 -1.09
N GLU A 60 18.53 2.64 -0.95
CA GLU A 60 19.46 2.91 0.15
C GLU A 60 18.74 2.96 1.50
N LYS A 61 17.64 3.71 1.56
CA LYS A 61 16.86 3.93 2.77
C LYS A 61 15.37 4.00 2.46
N VAL A 62 14.55 3.46 3.38
CA VAL A 62 13.10 3.61 3.32
C VAL A 62 12.60 4.34 4.56
N TYR A 63 11.86 5.40 4.37
CA TYR A 63 11.05 6.05 5.38
C TYR A 63 9.64 5.47 5.33
N ALA A 64 9.28 4.66 6.32
CA ALA A 64 7.97 4.05 6.44
C ALA A 64 7.06 4.95 7.28
N VAL A 65 6.10 5.61 6.63
CA VAL A 65 5.19 6.57 7.26
C VAL A 65 3.83 5.93 7.47
N GLU A 66 3.36 5.85 8.73
CA GLU A 66 2.10 5.22 9.09
C GLU A 66 1.44 5.97 10.26
N PRO A 67 0.17 6.39 10.13
CA PRO A 67 -0.53 7.10 11.20
C PRO A 67 -1.02 6.19 12.32
N ASN A 68 -1.27 4.91 12.06
CA ASN A 68 -1.78 3.98 13.07
C ASN A 68 -0.64 3.37 13.88
N ALA A 69 -0.62 3.70 15.20
CA ALA A 69 0.45 3.26 16.08
C ALA A 69 0.58 1.73 16.22
N ASP A 70 -0.55 0.99 16.19
CA ASP A 70 -0.51 -0.48 16.30
C ASP A 70 0.13 -1.11 15.06
N MET A 71 -0.18 -0.59 13.87
CA MET A 71 0.43 -1.03 12.63
C MET A 71 1.92 -0.67 12.56
N LEU A 72 2.26 0.57 12.93
CA LEU A 72 3.64 1.04 12.98
C LEU A 72 4.49 0.20 13.94
N ASN A 73 3.97 -0.11 15.13
CA ASN A 73 4.64 -0.98 16.10
C ASN A 73 4.81 -2.42 15.55
N ALA A 74 3.80 -2.97 14.89
CA ALA A 74 3.91 -4.28 14.25
C ALA A 74 5.00 -4.27 13.16
N ALA A 75 5.04 -3.25 12.30
CA ALA A 75 6.06 -3.09 11.29
C ALA A 75 7.48 -3.00 11.86
N GLN A 76 7.66 -2.25 12.96
CA GLN A 76 8.94 -2.13 13.66
C GLN A 76 9.41 -3.46 14.25
N ASN A 77 8.50 -4.22 14.87
CA ASN A 77 8.82 -5.48 15.50
C ASN A 77 9.17 -6.59 14.49
N ASP A 78 8.50 -6.59 13.34
CA ASP A 78 8.70 -7.62 12.31
C ASP A 78 9.89 -7.31 11.39
N SER A 79 10.29 -6.05 11.28
CA SER A 79 11.40 -5.66 10.41
C SER A 79 12.75 -5.96 11.04
N LYS A 80 13.59 -6.68 10.28
CA LYS A 80 15.00 -6.95 10.62
C LYS A 80 15.97 -6.13 9.75
N LYS A 81 15.47 -5.15 9.02
CA LYS A 81 16.24 -4.37 8.05
C LYS A 81 16.77 -3.08 8.69
N GLY A 82 18.08 -2.88 8.63
CA GLY A 82 18.75 -1.73 9.23
C GLY A 82 18.56 -0.40 8.47
N ASN A 83 18.04 -0.45 7.26
CA ASN A 83 17.84 0.73 6.40
C ASN A 83 16.40 1.26 6.35
N ILE A 84 15.54 0.83 7.28
CA ILE A 84 14.17 1.32 7.40
C ILE A 84 14.05 2.25 8.61
N VAL A 85 13.47 3.43 8.39
CA VAL A 85 13.15 4.41 9.44
C VAL A 85 11.63 4.50 9.53
N PHE A 86 11.06 4.16 10.67
CA PHE A 86 9.63 4.19 10.91
C PHE A 86 9.22 5.54 11.52
N LEU A 87 8.19 6.17 10.95
CA LEU A 87 7.72 7.49 11.33
C LEU A 87 6.20 7.49 11.52
N SER A 88 5.74 8.13 12.59
CA SER A 88 4.33 8.44 12.75
C SER A 88 3.99 9.69 11.92
N GLY A 89 3.09 9.53 10.95
CA GLY A 89 2.67 10.59 10.04
C GLY A 89 1.57 10.06 9.10
N ASN A 90 1.00 10.94 8.31
CA ASN A 90 0.00 10.60 7.31
C ASN A 90 0.43 11.07 5.91
N ALA A 91 -0.41 10.85 4.90
CA ALA A 91 -0.08 11.17 3.52
C ALA A 91 0.05 12.68 3.27
N GLU A 92 -0.75 13.47 3.97
CA GLU A 92 -0.83 14.92 3.84
C GLU A 92 0.26 15.64 4.66
N HIS A 93 0.81 14.94 5.68
CA HIS A 93 1.84 15.45 6.60
C HIS A 93 2.74 14.29 7.04
N THR A 94 3.74 13.97 6.24
CA THR A 94 4.63 12.82 6.48
C THR A 94 5.60 13.02 7.64
N GLY A 95 5.88 14.27 8.01
CA GLY A 95 6.94 14.62 8.96
C GLY A 95 8.35 14.52 8.37
N LEU A 96 8.50 14.21 7.08
CA LEU A 96 9.79 14.16 6.40
C LEU A 96 10.31 15.58 6.11
N PRO A 97 11.64 15.79 6.10
CA PRO A 97 12.22 17.04 5.64
C PRO A 97 11.93 17.32 4.16
N ASP A 98 11.94 18.59 3.79
CA ASP A 98 11.89 19.02 2.40
C ASP A 98 13.06 18.40 1.61
N GLY A 99 12.79 17.95 0.39
CA GLY A 99 13.81 17.45 -0.50
C GLY A 99 14.57 16.22 0.00
N SER A 100 13.92 15.31 0.73
CA SER A 100 14.58 14.19 1.42
C SER A 100 14.52 12.86 0.67
N VAL A 101 13.62 12.71 -0.32
CA VAL A 101 13.38 11.45 -1.01
C VAL A 101 13.44 11.56 -2.53
N ASP A 102 13.74 10.45 -3.18
CA ASP A 102 13.82 10.30 -4.64
C ASP A 102 12.60 9.57 -5.22
N VAL A 103 12.00 8.67 -4.43
CA VAL A 103 10.82 7.90 -4.82
C VAL A 103 9.82 7.82 -3.68
N ILE A 104 8.54 7.92 -4.02
CA ILE A 104 7.42 7.79 -3.07
C ILE A 104 6.59 6.59 -3.50
N THR A 105 6.21 5.75 -2.53
CA THR A 105 5.36 4.60 -2.75
C THR A 105 4.12 4.66 -1.86
N ALA A 106 2.99 4.15 -2.33
CA ALA A 106 1.81 3.91 -1.53
C ALA A 106 1.17 2.58 -1.97
N ALA A 107 1.28 1.58 -1.11
CA ALA A 107 0.82 0.23 -1.39
C ALA A 107 -0.46 -0.08 -0.60
N GLN A 108 -1.60 -0.31 -1.27
CA GLN A 108 -2.93 -0.51 -0.68
C GLN A 108 -3.38 0.67 0.22
N ALA A 109 -2.90 1.88 -0.01
CA ALA A 109 -3.12 3.00 0.89
C ALA A 109 -3.75 4.23 0.23
N PHE A 110 -3.42 4.53 -1.03
CA PHE A 110 -3.78 5.78 -1.70
C PHE A 110 -5.28 6.12 -1.69
N HIS A 111 -6.16 5.12 -1.69
CA HIS A 111 -7.61 5.32 -1.62
C HIS A 111 -8.12 5.90 -0.28
N TRP A 112 -7.22 6.04 0.71
CA TRP A 112 -7.49 6.69 2.00
C TRP A 112 -7.04 8.15 2.06
N PHE A 113 -6.27 8.60 1.07
CA PHE A 113 -5.59 9.89 1.09
C PHE A 113 -6.48 11.00 0.52
N ASP A 114 -6.25 12.23 0.99
CA ASP A 114 -6.61 13.42 0.24
C ASP A 114 -5.59 13.57 -0.90
N ALA A 115 -6.00 13.25 -2.12
CA ALA A 115 -5.08 13.17 -3.25
C ALA A 115 -4.43 14.52 -3.60
N GLU A 116 -5.13 15.64 -3.38
CA GLU A 116 -4.61 16.99 -3.64
C GLU A 116 -3.57 17.38 -2.60
N ALA A 117 -3.88 17.19 -1.32
CA ALA A 117 -2.95 17.48 -0.22
C ALA A 117 -1.74 16.54 -0.27
N PHE A 118 -1.92 15.27 -0.63
CA PHE A 118 -0.82 14.33 -0.84
C PHE A 118 0.08 14.74 -2.02
N ALA A 119 -0.48 15.26 -3.11
CA ALA A 119 0.33 15.76 -4.24
C ALA A 119 1.22 16.94 -3.82
N GLU A 120 0.74 17.85 -2.97
CA GLU A 120 1.54 18.95 -2.44
C GLU A 120 2.64 18.45 -1.49
N GLU A 121 2.34 17.48 -0.64
CA GLU A 121 3.33 16.86 0.24
C GLU A 121 4.40 16.10 -0.57
N CYS A 122 4.03 15.39 -1.63
CA CYS A 122 4.97 14.75 -2.54
C CYS A 122 5.94 15.78 -3.15
N LYS A 123 5.42 16.92 -3.61
CA LYS A 123 6.28 18.01 -4.18
C LYS A 123 7.28 18.53 -3.14
N ARG A 124 6.84 18.68 -1.89
CA ARG A 124 7.67 19.18 -0.79
C ARG A 124 8.82 18.25 -0.43
N ILE A 125 8.52 16.93 -0.31
CA ILE A 125 9.52 15.95 0.15
C ILE A 125 10.43 15.42 -0.96
N PHE A 126 10.08 15.57 -2.24
CA PHE A 126 10.95 15.18 -3.35
C PHE A 126 12.22 16.05 -3.40
N ARG A 127 13.36 15.40 -3.63
CA ARG A 127 14.61 16.12 -3.93
C ARG A 127 14.43 17.05 -5.12
N PRO A 128 14.89 18.30 -5.02
CA PRO A 128 14.97 19.18 -6.19
C PRO A 128 15.94 18.57 -7.21
N ASP A 129 15.65 18.77 -8.50
CA ASP A 129 16.53 18.42 -9.64
C ASP A 129 16.84 16.90 -9.78
N ALA A 130 16.12 16.02 -9.10
CA ALA A 130 16.22 14.56 -9.26
C ALA A 130 15.05 13.99 -10.10
N ASP A 131 15.25 12.79 -10.65
CA ASP A 131 14.13 11.99 -11.17
C ASP A 131 13.13 11.76 -10.02
N ARG A 132 11.83 11.96 -10.29
CA ARG A 132 10.77 11.89 -9.28
C ARG A 132 9.76 10.83 -9.69
N PHE A 133 9.58 9.84 -8.84
CA PHE A 133 8.65 8.75 -9.11
C PHE A 133 7.65 8.60 -7.97
N VAL A 134 6.38 8.52 -8.31
CA VAL A 134 5.34 8.04 -7.39
C VAL A 134 4.86 6.69 -7.90
N VAL A 135 4.87 5.69 -7.03
CA VAL A 135 4.41 4.34 -7.32
C VAL A 135 3.20 4.03 -6.45
N LEU A 136 2.06 3.81 -7.08
CA LEU A 136 0.85 3.34 -6.42
C LEU A 136 0.68 1.86 -6.72
N ALA A 137 0.50 1.03 -5.70
CA ALA A 137 0.41 -0.42 -5.88
C ALA A 137 -0.81 -1.02 -5.18
N TRP A 138 -1.49 -1.96 -5.88
CA TRP A 138 -2.59 -2.74 -5.32
C TRP A 138 -2.40 -4.22 -5.61
N ASN A 139 -2.80 -5.04 -4.64
CA ASN A 139 -3.10 -6.45 -4.86
C ASN A 139 -4.58 -6.55 -5.20
N ASP A 140 -4.87 -6.70 -6.46
CA ASP A 140 -6.24 -6.85 -6.93
C ASP A 140 -6.65 -8.31 -7.00
N ARG A 141 -7.95 -8.57 -7.03
CA ARG A 141 -8.49 -9.92 -7.13
C ARG A 141 -8.74 -10.26 -8.58
N ASP A 142 -8.28 -11.43 -9.03
CA ASP A 142 -8.60 -11.91 -10.36
C ASP A 142 -10.12 -12.15 -10.50
N PRO A 143 -10.84 -11.36 -11.30
CA PRO A 143 -12.28 -11.51 -11.48
C PRO A 143 -12.64 -12.80 -12.23
N ASN A 144 -11.68 -13.48 -12.88
CA ASN A 144 -11.88 -14.73 -13.59
C ASN A 144 -11.80 -15.95 -12.68
N SER A 145 -11.20 -15.80 -11.48
CA SER A 145 -11.09 -16.87 -10.49
C SER A 145 -12.46 -17.33 -9.97
N GLU A 146 -12.75 -18.61 -10.08
CA GLU A 146 -14.02 -19.21 -9.57
C GLU A 146 -14.17 -19.00 -8.06
N VAL A 147 -13.08 -19.10 -7.30
CA VAL A 147 -13.07 -18.85 -5.84
C VAL A 147 -13.43 -17.40 -5.54
N ILE A 148 -12.91 -16.46 -6.31
CA ILE A 148 -13.23 -15.03 -6.14
C ILE A 148 -14.68 -14.73 -6.51
N LYS A 149 -15.19 -15.31 -7.58
CA LYS A 149 -16.62 -15.19 -7.97
C LYS A 149 -17.52 -15.71 -6.86
N ALA A 150 -17.27 -16.92 -6.35
CA ALA A 150 -18.04 -17.50 -5.24
C ALA A 150 -17.96 -16.62 -3.97
N ASN A 151 -16.78 -16.11 -3.63
CA ASN A 151 -16.62 -15.19 -2.50
C ASN A 151 -17.42 -13.89 -2.69
N PHE A 152 -17.48 -13.34 -3.90
CA PHE A 152 -18.28 -12.16 -4.20
C PHE A 152 -19.78 -12.41 -4.05
N GLU A 153 -20.26 -13.57 -4.47
CA GLU A 153 -21.67 -13.95 -4.28
C GLU A 153 -22.04 -14.03 -2.80
N VAL A 154 -21.19 -14.70 -1.99
CA VAL A 154 -21.38 -14.75 -0.54
C VAL A 154 -21.40 -13.33 0.06
N ASN A 155 -20.44 -12.49 -0.29
CA ASN A 155 -20.38 -11.12 0.23
C ASN A 155 -21.63 -10.32 -0.16
N ARG A 156 -22.08 -10.37 -1.40
CA ARG A 156 -23.33 -9.70 -1.85
C ARG A 156 -24.56 -10.17 -1.08
N ARG A 157 -24.62 -11.45 -0.77
CA ARG A 157 -25.75 -12.03 -0.02
C ARG A 157 -25.83 -11.52 1.41
N PHE A 158 -24.70 -11.33 2.09
CA PHE A 158 -24.63 -10.95 3.51
C PHE A 158 -24.30 -9.48 3.75
N CYS A 159 -23.83 -8.77 2.73
CA CYS A 159 -23.55 -7.33 2.76
C CYS A 159 -24.13 -6.67 1.50
N PRO A 160 -25.38 -6.21 1.51
CA PRO A 160 -26.03 -5.63 0.33
C PRO A 160 -25.32 -4.40 -0.26
N SER A 161 -24.50 -3.70 0.55
CA SER A 161 -23.68 -2.57 0.10
C SER A 161 -22.36 -2.96 -0.55
N PHE A 162 -22.06 -4.27 -0.61
CA PHE A 162 -20.83 -4.76 -1.23
C PHE A 162 -20.88 -4.61 -2.75
N ASN A 163 -20.00 -3.80 -3.29
CA ASN A 163 -19.92 -3.48 -4.73
C ASN A 163 -18.72 -4.11 -5.45
N GLY A 164 -18.01 -5.04 -4.78
CA GLY A 164 -16.85 -5.72 -5.36
C GLY A 164 -15.51 -5.06 -5.05
N SER A 165 -15.51 -3.78 -4.64
CA SER A 165 -14.33 -3.06 -4.15
C SER A 165 -14.48 -2.71 -2.67
N SER A 166 -13.35 -2.41 -2.01
CA SER A 166 -13.39 -2.06 -0.59
C SER A 166 -14.09 -0.75 -0.28
N ASP A 167 -14.22 0.19 -1.23
CA ASP A 167 -14.64 1.56 -0.91
C ASP A 167 -15.56 2.26 -1.93
N GLY A 168 -15.90 1.61 -3.05
CA GLY A 168 -16.83 2.19 -4.05
C GLY A 168 -16.33 3.48 -4.72
N ALA A 169 -15.08 3.86 -4.46
CA ALA A 169 -14.48 5.04 -5.04
C ALA A 169 -14.14 4.79 -6.52
N ASP A 170 -14.27 5.83 -7.33
CA ASP A 170 -13.72 5.90 -8.70
C ASP A 170 -12.19 6.00 -8.61
N LEU A 171 -11.54 4.88 -8.23
CA LEU A 171 -10.09 4.85 -8.02
C LEU A 171 -9.34 5.19 -9.31
N ASP A 172 -9.81 4.69 -10.46
CA ASP A 172 -9.19 4.96 -11.77
C ASP A 172 -9.24 6.46 -12.10
N GLY A 173 -10.38 7.11 -11.85
CA GLY A 173 -10.52 8.54 -12.05
C GLY A 173 -9.66 9.36 -11.08
N ILE A 174 -9.53 8.95 -9.83
CA ILE A 174 -8.68 9.63 -8.84
C ILE A 174 -7.20 9.49 -9.21
N VAL A 175 -6.74 8.29 -9.58
CA VAL A 175 -5.37 8.03 -10.03
C VAL A 175 -5.06 8.82 -11.29
N SER A 176 -5.98 8.83 -12.27
CA SER A 176 -5.79 9.60 -13.50
C SER A 176 -5.66 11.10 -13.24
N ARG A 177 -6.46 11.66 -12.34
CA ARG A 177 -6.34 13.07 -11.94
C ARG A 177 -5.03 13.35 -11.21
N PHE A 178 -4.62 12.49 -10.28
CA PHE A 178 -3.38 12.64 -9.53
C PHE A 178 -2.14 12.71 -10.42
N PHE A 179 -2.12 11.95 -11.50
CA PHE A 179 -1.01 11.90 -12.47
C PHE A 179 -1.22 12.75 -13.74
N ASP A 180 -2.26 13.59 -13.81
CA ASP A 180 -2.64 14.31 -15.05
C ASP A 180 -2.77 13.38 -16.27
N GLY A 181 -3.24 12.16 -16.06
CA GLY A 181 -3.36 11.13 -17.09
C GLY A 181 -2.02 10.58 -17.62
N LYS A 182 -0.90 10.92 -16.99
CA LYS A 182 0.46 10.53 -17.44
C LYS A 182 1.08 9.51 -16.49
N PHE A 183 0.75 8.25 -16.66
CA PHE A 183 1.33 7.16 -15.88
C PHE A 183 1.42 5.88 -16.70
N ASP A 184 2.33 5.00 -16.32
CA ASP A 184 2.42 3.64 -16.83
C ASP A 184 1.67 2.69 -15.89
N LEU A 185 0.80 1.85 -16.43
CA LEU A 185 0.16 0.77 -15.71
C LEU A 185 0.94 -0.53 -15.94
N LEU A 186 1.40 -1.16 -14.87
CA LEU A 186 2.08 -2.44 -14.90
C LEU A 186 1.25 -3.46 -14.11
N THR A 187 1.10 -4.66 -14.67
CA THR A 187 0.38 -5.76 -14.02
C THR A 187 1.31 -6.95 -13.85
N PHE A 188 1.25 -7.59 -12.70
CA PHE A 188 2.07 -8.74 -12.33
C PHE A 188 1.20 -9.84 -11.75
N ASP A 189 1.45 -11.07 -12.14
CA ASP A 189 0.82 -12.21 -11.49
C ASP A 189 1.34 -12.34 -10.04
N ASN A 190 0.39 -12.42 -9.10
CA ASN A 190 0.68 -12.61 -7.69
C ASN A 190 -0.17 -13.76 -7.13
N GLY A 191 0.13 -14.98 -7.60
CA GLY A 191 -0.57 -16.18 -7.16
C GLY A 191 -0.39 -16.42 -5.67
N PHE A 192 -1.47 -16.50 -4.93
CA PHE A 192 -1.47 -16.76 -3.50
C PHE A 192 -2.28 -18.01 -3.19
N LEU A 193 -1.64 -18.98 -2.54
CA LEU A 193 -2.31 -20.18 -2.07
C LEU A 193 -2.88 -19.94 -0.67
N TYR A 194 -4.19 -20.07 -0.54
CA TYR A 194 -4.88 -20.02 0.74
C TYR A 194 -5.25 -21.42 1.18
N ASP A 195 -4.95 -21.76 2.42
CA ASP A 195 -5.72 -22.76 3.13
C ASP A 195 -7.05 -22.16 3.61
N GLU A 196 -7.95 -23.01 4.09
CA GLU A 196 -9.27 -22.57 4.56
C GLU A 196 -9.18 -21.53 5.67
N ASN A 197 -8.25 -21.69 6.62
CA ASN A 197 -8.11 -20.78 7.77
C ASN A 197 -7.62 -19.40 7.34
N ILE A 198 -6.63 -19.34 6.44
CA ILE A 198 -6.11 -18.10 5.88
C ILE A 198 -7.19 -17.39 5.07
N PHE A 199 -7.96 -18.15 4.26
CA PHE A 199 -9.06 -17.59 3.46
C PHE A 199 -10.15 -16.98 4.35
N LEU A 200 -10.57 -17.68 5.38
CA LEU A 200 -11.57 -17.21 6.34
C LEU A 200 -11.05 -15.98 7.12
N SER A 201 -9.83 -16.02 7.63
CA SER A 201 -9.21 -14.92 8.36
C SER A 201 -9.13 -13.67 7.51
N ARG A 202 -8.75 -13.80 6.23
CA ARG A 202 -8.71 -12.69 5.28
C ARG A 202 -10.11 -12.14 4.99
N SER A 203 -11.09 -13.01 4.78
CA SER A 203 -12.48 -12.60 4.52
C SER A 203 -13.04 -11.82 5.70
N LEU A 204 -12.81 -12.31 6.93
CA LEU A 204 -13.24 -11.64 8.16
C LEU A 204 -12.48 -10.34 8.46
N SER A 205 -11.26 -10.17 7.95
CA SER A 205 -10.48 -8.94 8.12
C SER A 205 -10.89 -7.82 7.17
N SER A 206 -11.77 -8.08 6.23
CA SER A 206 -12.24 -7.10 5.25
C SER A 206 -13.17 -6.06 5.90
N SER A 207 -13.15 -4.83 5.37
CA SER A 207 -13.97 -3.72 5.89
C SER A 207 -15.47 -3.98 5.80
N TYR A 208 -15.89 -4.83 4.86
CA TYR A 208 -17.27 -5.24 4.59
C TYR A 208 -17.67 -6.58 5.22
N ALA A 209 -16.79 -7.22 5.99
CA ALA A 209 -17.15 -8.46 6.66
C ALA A 209 -18.27 -8.24 7.67
N PRO A 210 -19.25 -9.15 7.77
CA PRO A 210 -20.30 -9.10 8.79
C PRO A 210 -19.65 -9.08 10.18
N ARG A 211 -20.20 -8.25 11.06
CA ARG A 211 -19.78 -8.13 12.46
C ARG A 211 -20.69 -8.98 13.35
#